data_e8140209d5f81e1ccf9188ee7d2b162d
#
_entry.id   e8140209d5f81e1ccf9188ee7d2b162d
#
_cell.length_a   1.000
_cell.length_b   1.000
_cell.length_c   1.000
_cell.angle_alpha   90.00
_cell.angle_beta   90.00
_cell.angle_gamma   90.00
#
_symmetry.space_group_name_H-M   'P 1'
#
loop_
_entity.id
_entity.type
_entity.pdbx_description
1 polymer ?
#
loop_
_entity_poly.entity_id
_entity_poly.type
_entity_poly.pdbx_seq_one_letter_code
_entity_poly.pdbx_strand_id
1 'polypeptide(L)'
;VEHTVTELITGHNLVELGIRVAQGEALPLKQEDITWRGHSIQCRLNAEDPREFVPSPGRLWECHFPSGFGIRCDTHAHPGYEMPGCFDSLLAKLLVWGRDREDAIRRMKTALDETMITGVEHLIPLHRRIMDEEDFNNGDITIQYIDMHQELLG
;
A
#
# COMPACT_ATOMS: atom_id res chain seq x y z
N VAL A 1 5.34 0.54 -8.11
CA VAL A 1 4.60 0.27 -6.86
C VAL A 1 5.56 0.18 -5.69
N GLU A 2 6.63 -0.57 -5.81
CA GLU A 2 7.57 -0.92 -4.75
C GLU A 2 8.44 0.25 -4.27
N HIS A 3 8.62 1.30 -5.10
CA HIS A 3 9.45 2.45 -4.77
C HIS A 3 9.05 3.14 -3.46
N THR A 4 7.78 3.18 -3.14
CA THR A 4 7.25 3.94 -2.01
C THR A 4 7.68 3.42 -0.64
N VAL A 5 7.76 2.09 -0.44
CA VAL A 5 8.29 1.51 0.81
C VAL A 5 9.79 1.78 0.93
N THR A 6 10.53 1.70 -0.17
CA THR A 6 11.95 2.01 -0.23
C THR A 6 12.19 3.50 0.10
N GLU A 7 11.39 4.41 -0.44
CA GLU A 7 11.46 5.84 -0.13
C GLU A 7 11.27 6.12 1.36
N LEU A 8 10.29 5.44 2.01
CA LEU A 8 10.02 5.65 3.43
C LEU A 8 11.14 5.17 4.35
N ILE A 9 11.83 4.09 4.01
CA ILE A 9 12.92 3.55 4.85
C ILE A 9 14.28 4.15 4.54
N THR A 10 14.50 4.68 3.32
CA THR A 10 15.79 5.27 2.90
C THR A 10 15.80 6.79 2.93
N GLY A 11 14.63 7.43 2.84
CA GLY A 11 14.51 8.89 2.75
C GLY A 11 14.87 9.47 1.38
N HIS A 12 15.00 8.65 0.34
CA HIS A 12 15.32 9.09 -1.01
C HIS A 12 14.09 9.06 -1.92
N ASN A 13 13.91 10.11 -2.73
CA ASN A 13 12.85 10.19 -3.74
C ASN A 13 13.29 9.45 -5.02
N LEU A 14 12.87 8.20 -5.16
CA LEU A 14 13.28 7.33 -6.28
C LEU A 14 12.72 7.80 -7.62
N VAL A 15 11.54 8.42 -7.63
CA VAL A 15 10.93 8.95 -8.86
C VAL A 15 11.74 10.13 -9.38
N GLU A 16 12.12 11.06 -8.51
CA GLU A 16 12.98 12.20 -8.86
C GLU A 16 14.33 11.73 -9.38
N LEU A 17 14.97 10.82 -8.64
CA LEU A 17 16.27 10.25 -9.06
C LEU A 17 16.18 9.57 -10.44
N GLY A 18 15.10 8.81 -10.68
CA GLY A 18 14.84 8.18 -11.97
C GLY A 18 14.69 9.20 -13.11
N ILE A 19 13.98 10.32 -12.87
CA ILE A 19 13.84 11.41 -13.85
C ILE A 19 15.20 12.06 -14.15
N ARG A 20 15.99 12.36 -13.13
CA ARG A 20 17.33 12.97 -13.29
C ARG A 20 18.26 12.08 -14.09
N VAL A 21 18.30 10.78 -13.79
CA VAL A 21 19.08 9.80 -14.57
C VAL A 21 18.60 9.73 -16.02
N ALA A 22 17.28 9.75 -16.25
CA ALA A 22 16.73 9.78 -17.61
C ALA A 22 17.07 11.06 -18.39
N GLN A 23 17.33 12.16 -17.70
CA GLN A 23 17.83 13.42 -18.27
C GLN A 23 19.36 13.39 -18.56
N GLY A 24 20.03 12.30 -18.23
CA GLY A 24 21.48 12.14 -18.44
C GLY A 24 22.34 12.57 -17.26
N GLU A 25 21.76 12.89 -16.12
CA GLU A 25 22.53 13.20 -14.90
C GLU A 25 23.12 11.90 -14.31
N ALA A 26 24.31 12.00 -13.73
CA ALA A 26 24.86 10.92 -12.93
C ALA A 26 24.05 10.77 -11.64
N LEU A 27 23.84 9.51 -11.20
CA LEU A 27 23.18 9.27 -9.91
C LEU A 27 24.02 9.93 -8.79
N PRO A 28 23.42 10.84 -7.98
CA PRO A 28 24.16 11.60 -6.96
C PRO A 28 24.42 10.80 -5.66
N LEU A 29 24.11 9.50 -5.67
CA LEU A 29 24.20 8.61 -4.52
C LEU A 29 25.15 7.45 -4.84
N LYS A 30 25.91 7.03 -3.84
CA LYS A 30 26.64 5.77 -3.85
C LYS A 30 25.94 4.76 -2.95
N GLN A 31 26.27 3.49 -3.10
CA GLN A 31 25.68 2.42 -2.29
C GLN A 31 25.90 2.61 -0.79
N GLU A 32 27.08 3.13 -0.41
CA GLU A 32 27.45 3.44 0.98
C GLU A 32 26.64 4.57 1.62
N ASP A 33 26.01 5.43 0.81
CA ASP A 33 25.18 6.54 1.30
C ASP A 33 23.78 6.06 1.71
N ILE A 34 23.39 4.85 1.29
CA ILE A 34 22.05 4.32 1.53
C ILE A 34 21.98 3.69 2.93
N THR A 35 21.17 4.29 3.78
CA THR A 35 20.89 3.77 5.13
C THR A 35 19.41 3.43 5.26
N TRP A 36 19.08 2.38 6.01
CA TRP A 36 17.72 1.93 6.24
C TRP A 36 17.28 2.30 7.66
N ARG A 37 16.10 2.90 7.75
CA ARG A 37 15.53 3.35 9.02
C ARG A 37 14.12 2.82 9.19
N GLY A 38 13.93 2.03 10.26
CA GLY A 38 12.63 1.47 10.58
C GLY A 38 12.15 0.41 9.59
N HIS A 39 10.84 0.27 9.51
CA HIS A 39 10.14 -0.69 8.67
C HIS A 39 8.96 -0.02 7.98
N SER A 40 8.68 -0.39 6.74
CA SER A 40 7.52 0.14 6.00
C SER A 40 6.70 -0.99 5.40
N ILE A 41 5.38 -0.82 5.42
CA ILE A 41 4.41 -1.72 4.80
C ILE A 41 3.54 -0.90 3.85
N GLN A 42 3.24 -1.48 2.67
CA GLN A 42 2.31 -0.92 1.71
C GLN A 42 1.14 -1.86 1.48
N CYS A 43 -0.07 -1.33 1.52
CA CYS A 43 -1.27 -1.97 1.01
C CYS A 43 -1.72 -1.27 -0.27
N ARG A 44 -1.96 -2.04 -1.34
CA ARG A 44 -2.67 -1.55 -2.54
C ARG A 44 -4.15 -1.63 -2.27
N LEU A 45 -4.82 -0.50 -2.26
CA LEU A 45 -6.26 -0.44 -2.11
C LEU A 45 -6.88 -0.47 -3.50
N ASN A 46 -7.21 -1.67 -3.96
CA ASN A 46 -7.81 -1.91 -5.26
C ASN A 46 -9.34 -1.97 -5.13
N ALA A 47 -10.04 -1.44 -6.14
CA ALA A 47 -11.48 -1.61 -6.31
C ALA A 47 -11.75 -3.00 -6.90
N GLU A 48 -11.75 -4.02 -6.06
CA GLU A 48 -11.90 -5.43 -6.40
C GLU A 48 -12.71 -6.16 -5.33
N ASP A 49 -13.44 -7.19 -5.75
CA ASP A 49 -14.02 -8.15 -4.82
C ASP A 49 -12.91 -8.84 -4.02
N PRO A 50 -12.99 -8.88 -2.68
CA PRO A 50 -11.92 -9.42 -1.85
C PRO A 50 -11.76 -10.95 -1.90
N ARG A 51 -12.65 -11.66 -2.56
CA ARG A 51 -12.63 -13.13 -2.69
C ARG A 51 -12.15 -13.58 -4.06
N GLU A 52 -12.70 -12.96 -5.10
CA GLU A 52 -12.48 -13.39 -6.48
C GLU A 52 -11.48 -12.48 -7.21
N PHE A 53 -11.12 -11.34 -6.62
CA PHE A 53 -10.24 -10.31 -7.20
C PHE A 53 -10.74 -9.75 -8.53
N VAL A 54 -12.07 -9.82 -8.74
CA VAL A 54 -12.72 -9.24 -9.91
C VAL A 54 -12.82 -7.73 -9.73
N PRO A 55 -12.43 -6.92 -10.74
CA PRO A 55 -12.57 -5.47 -10.67
C PRO A 55 -14.03 -5.03 -10.39
N SER A 56 -14.17 -4.06 -9.49
CA SER A 56 -15.45 -3.46 -9.10
C SER A 56 -15.50 -2.00 -9.55
N PRO A 57 -15.84 -1.72 -10.82
CA PRO A 57 -15.99 -0.36 -11.29
C PRO A 57 -17.23 0.29 -10.66
N GLY A 58 -17.21 1.62 -10.53
CA GLY A 58 -18.35 2.35 -9.97
C GLY A 58 -17.97 3.69 -9.39
N ARG A 59 -18.97 4.36 -8.84
CA ARG A 59 -18.78 5.69 -8.25
C ARG A 59 -18.44 5.59 -6.76
N LEU A 60 -17.36 6.24 -6.35
CA LEU A 60 -17.02 6.41 -4.95
C LEU A 60 -17.94 7.46 -4.32
N TRP A 61 -18.75 7.05 -3.34
CA TRP A 61 -19.61 7.95 -2.58
C TRP A 61 -18.84 8.64 -1.46
N GLU A 62 -18.12 7.84 -0.70
CA GLU A 62 -17.22 8.30 0.35
C GLU A 62 -15.83 7.78 0.06
N CYS A 63 -14.83 8.59 0.34
CA CYS A 63 -13.43 8.25 0.15
C CYS A 63 -12.62 9.08 1.13
N HIS A 64 -12.16 8.43 2.19
CA HIS A 64 -11.31 9.04 3.23
C HIS A 64 -10.08 8.17 3.44
N PHE A 65 -8.92 8.80 3.48
CA PHE A 65 -7.65 8.15 3.79
C PHE A 65 -7.06 8.77 5.05
N PRO A 66 -6.50 7.95 5.96
CA PRO A 66 -5.85 8.44 7.16
C PRO A 66 -4.62 9.26 6.85
N SER A 67 -4.24 10.10 7.79
CA SER A 67 -3.03 10.92 7.71
C SER A 67 -2.37 11.02 9.09
N GLY A 68 -1.12 11.45 9.12
CA GLY A 68 -0.39 11.65 10.35
C GLY A 68 1.05 11.14 10.28
N PHE A 69 1.72 11.12 11.43
CA PHE A 69 3.11 10.71 11.49
C PHE A 69 3.30 9.24 11.11
N GLY A 70 4.10 9.00 10.07
CA GLY A 70 4.38 7.66 9.58
C GLY A 70 3.26 7.06 8.71
N ILE A 71 2.33 7.89 8.21
CA ILE A 71 1.32 7.49 7.23
C ILE A 71 1.53 8.30 5.95
N ARG A 72 1.50 7.61 4.80
CA ARG A 72 1.51 8.19 3.46
C ARG A 72 0.42 7.51 2.63
N CYS A 73 -0.35 8.30 1.91
CA CYS A 73 -1.30 7.80 0.94
C CYS A 73 -1.06 8.46 -0.42
N ASP A 74 -0.73 7.64 -1.41
CA ASP A 74 -0.60 8.08 -2.80
C ASP A 74 -1.88 7.66 -3.53
N THR A 75 -2.72 8.61 -3.88
CA THR A 75 -4.04 8.36 -4.46
C THR A 75 -4.46 9.44 -5.44
N HIS A 76 -5.30 9.05 -6.39
CA HIS A 76 -6.08 9.94 -7.24
C HIS A 76 -7.58 9.90 -6.88
N ALA A 77 -7.97 8.97 -5.98
CA ALA A 77 -9.36 8.78 -5.60
C ALA A 77 -9.85 9.93 -4.70
N HIS A 78 -11.10 10.31 -4.92
CA HIS A 78 -11.80 11.35 -4.14
C HIS A 78 -13.31 11.06 -4.15
N PRO A 79 -14.10 11.63 -3.24
CA PRO A 79 -15.56 11.49 -3.30
C PRO A 79 -16.11 11.92 -4.65
N GLY A 80 -16.97 11.09 -5.25
CA GLY A 80 -17.55 11.31 -6.58
C GLY A 80 -16.69 10.82 -7.75
N TYR A 81 -15.49 10.27 -7.51
CA TYR A 81 -14.68 9.67 -8.57
C TYR A 81 -15.39 8.46 -9.17
N GLU A 82 -15.40 8.40 -10.50
CA GLU A 82 -15.93 7.24 -11.26
C GLU A 82 -14.77 6.29 -11.58
N MET A 83 -14.72 5.15 -10.89
CA MET A 83 -13.73 4.10 -11.14
C MET A 83 -14.03 3.40 -12.44
N PRO A 84 -13.21 3.56 -13.50
CA PRO A 84 -13.48 2.97 -14.80
C PRO A 84 -13.15 1.47 -14.81
N GLY A 85 -13.96 0.67 -15.52
CA GLY A 85 -13.71 -0.76 -15.68
C GLY A 85 -12.69 -1.13 -16.78
N CYS A 86 -12.08 -0.14 -17.46
CA CYS A 86 -11.16 -0.37 -18.57
C CYS A 86 -9.67 -0.11 -18.23
N PHE A 87 -9.39 0.28 -16.99
CA PHE A 87 -8.03 0.48 -16.47
C PHE A 87 -7.80 -0.41 -15.25
N ASP A 88 -6.59 -0.30 -14.68
CA ASP A 88 -6.25 -0.95 -13.43
C ASP A 88 -7.19 -0.51 -12.29
N SER A 89 -7.50 -1.43 -11.39
CA SER A 89 -8.43 -1.23 -10.27
C SER A 89 -7.84 -0.43 -9.10
N LEU A 90 -6.57 -0.01 -9.15
CA LEU A 90 -5.87 0.66 -8.06
C LEU A 90 -6.49 2.02 -7.73
N LEU A 91 -7.00 2.20 -6.52
CA LEU A 91 -7.50 3.47 -5.97
C LEU A 91 -6.42 4.22 -5.22
N ALA A 92 -5.65 3.52 -4.39
CA ALA A 92 -4.63 4.13 -3.55
C ALA A 92 -3.52 3.14 -3.18
N LYS A 93 -2.34 3.69 -2.89
CA LYS A 93 -1.29 3.01 -2.13
C LYS A 93 -1.28 3.60 -0.73
N LEU A 94 -1.70 2.83 0.25
CA LEU A 94 -1.62 3.19 1.66
C LEU A 94 -0.33 2.63 2.23
N LEU A 95 0.49 3.49 2.80
CA LEU A 95 1.78 3.14 3.35
C LEU A 95 1.89 3.60 4.80
N VAL A 96 2.60 2.80 5.58
CA VAL A 96 2.98 3.17 6.94
C VAL A 96 4.47 2.99 7.11
N TRP A 97 5.03 3.80 8.00
CA TRP A 97 6.37 3.65 8.53
C TRP A 97 6.30 3.43 10.04
N GLY A 98 7.06 2.48 10.55
CA GLY A 98 7.22 2.20 11.97
C GLY A 98 8.70 2.07 12.35
N ARG A 99 9.01 2.10 13.64
CA ARG A 99 10.38 1.92 14.15
C ARG A 99 10.92 0.53 13.85
N ASP A 100 10.01 -0.44 13.80
CA ASP A 100 10.23 -1.86 13.53
C ASP A 100 8.99 -2.46 12.83
N ARG A 101 9.03 -3.76 12.52
CA ARG A 101 7.94 -4.46 11.84
C ARG A 101 6.65 -4.45 12.66
N GLU A 102 6.73 -4.69 13.97
CA GLU A 102 5.57 -4.72 14.86
C GLU A 102 4.87 -3.34 14.90
N ASP A 103 5.64 -2.25 15.05
CA ASP A 103 5.10 -0.89 15.02
C ASP A 103 4.46 -0.55 13.66
N ALA A 104 5.07 -1.01 12.55
CA ALA A 104 4.51 -0.83 11.21
C ALA A 104 3.19 -1.60 11.03
N ILE A 105 3.12 -2.87 11.47
CA ILE A 105 1.89 -3.67 11.41
C ILE A 105 0.78 -3.02 12.23
N ARG A 106 1.08 -2.62 13.47
CA ARG A 106 0.11 -1.94 14.34
C ARG A 106 -0.43 -0.66 13.70
N ARG A 107 0.44 0.16 13.08
CA ARG A 107 0.02 1.37 12.36
C ARG A 107 -0.82 1.05 11.13
N MET A 108 -0.46 0.01 10.38
CA MET A 108 -1.23 -0.39 9.20
C MET A 108 -2.64 -0.85 9.60
N LYS A 109 -2.79 -1.61 10.69
CA LYS A 109 -4.10 -1.98 11.25
C LYS A 109 -4.96 -0.73 11.50
N THR A 110 -4.43 0.24 12.24
CA THR A 110 -5.12 1.50 12.53
C THR A 110 -5.44 2.27 11.24
N ALA A 111 -4.49 2.37 10.31
CA ALA A 111 -4.69 3.08 9.05
C ALA A 111 -5.76 2.43 8.17
N LEU A 112 -5.82 1.09 8.12
CA LEU A 112 -6.87 0.36 7.40
C LEU A 112 -8.25 0.56 8.07
N ASP A 113 -8.30 0.54 9.42
CA ASP A 113 -9.55 0.75 10.18
C ASP A 113 -10.09 2.19 10.01
N GLU A 114 -9.20 3.19 9.82
CA GLU A 114 -9.59 4.58 9.57
C GLU A 114 -9.90 4.88 8.09
N THR A 115 -9.50 4.00 7.17
CA THR A 115 -9.78 4.17 5.74
C THR A 115 -11.25 3.90 5.45
N MET A 116 -11.92 4.84 4.78
CA MET A 116 -13.32 4.70 4.37
C MET A 116 -13.45 4.83 2.85
N ILE A 117 -13.95 3.79 2.21
CA ILE A 117 -14.29 3.78 0.79
C ILE A 117 -15.68 3.14 0.67
N THR A 118 -16.61 3.81 0.00
CA THR A 118 -17.96 3.29 -0.29
C THR A 118 -18.32 3.50 -1.76
N GLY A 119 -19.19 2.61 -2.29
CA GLY A 119 -19.66 2.65 -3.67
C GLY A 119 -19.05 1.60 -4.59
N VAL A 120 -17.94 0.97 -4.16
CA VAL A 120 -17.28 -0.14 -4.85
C VAL A 120 -16.84 -1.19 -3.83
N GLU A 121 -16.68 -2.44 -4.27
CA GLU A 121 -15.95 -3.45 -3.49
C GLU A 121 -14.46 -3.11 -3.46
N HIS A 122 -13.76 -3.48 -2.39
CA HIS A 122 -12.36 -3.15 -2.21
C HIS A 122 -11.62 -4.15 -1.32
N LEU A 123 -10.27 -4.19 -1.42
CA LEU A 123 -9.42 -5.16 -0.73
C LEU A 123 -9.08 -4.82 0.74
N ILE A 124 -9.61 -3.74 1.32
CA ILE A 124 -9.32 -3.34 2.71
C ILE A 124 -9.62 -4.47 3.70
N PRO A 125 -10.77 -5.18 3.63
CA PRO A 125 -11.05 -6.29 4.55
C PRO A 125 -10.03 -7.42 4.48
N LEU A 126 -9.54 -7.74 3.29
CA LEU A 126 -8.49 -8.74 3.10
C LEU A 126 -7.17 -8.28 3.72
N HIS A 127 -6.74 -7.07 3.43
CA HIS A 127 -5.51 -6.52 4.03
C HIS A 127 -5.59 -6.49 5.56
N ARG A 128 -6.76 -6.18 6.10
CA ARG A 128 -6.95 -6.14 7.55
C ARG A 128 -6.79 -7.52 8.18
N ARG A 129 -7.33 -8.58 7.54
CA ARG A 129 -7.13 -9.97 7.98
C ARG A 129 -5.67 -10.39 7.92
N ILE A 130 -4.98 -10.10 6.80
CA ILE A 130 -3.55 -10.40 6.65
C ILE A 130 -2.71 -9.78 7.78
N MET A 131 -3.03 -8.56 8.21
CA MET A 131 -2.30 -7.92 9.31
C MET A 131 -2.49 -8.64 10.66
N ASP A 132 -3.51 -9.47 10.80
CA ASP A 132 -3.75 -10.26 12.02
C ASP A 132 -3.08 -11.65 11.99
N GLU A 133 -2.62 -12.10 10.82
CA GLU A 133 -1.99 -13.42 10.66
C GLU A 133 -0.61 -13.50 11.32
N GLU A 134 -0.38 -14.62 12.03
CA GLU A 134 0.87 -14.86 12.73
C GLU A 134 2.06 -14.97 11.76
N ASP A 135 1.91 -15.71 10.67
CA ASP A 135 2.96 -15.89 9.67
C ASP A 135 3.35 -14.55 9.03
N PHE A 136 2.37 -13.70 8.71
CA PHE A 136 2.64 -12.35 8.23
C PHE A 136 3.37 -11.51 9.29
N ASN A 137 2.95 -11.59 10.56
CA ASN A 137 3.60 -10.86 11.65
C ASN A 137 5.05 -11.30 11.84
N ASN A 138 5.33 -12.60 11.73
CA ASN A 138 6.67 -13.17 11.85
C ASN A 138 7.55 -12.95 10.61
N GLY A 139 6.95 -12.60 9.46
CA GLY A 139 7.65 -12.44 8.18
C GLY A 139 7.81 -13.73 7.39
N ASP A 140 7.13 -14.80 7.77
CA ASP A 140 7.12 -16.11 7.13
C ASP A 140 6.15 -16.10 5.93
N ILE A 141 6.48 -15.28 4.93
CA ILE A 141 5.62 -15.01 3.78
C ILE A 141 6.32 -15.36 2.45
N THR A 142 5.51 -15.81 1.50
CA THR A 142 5.93 -16.07 0.12
C THR A 142 4.98 -15.38 -0.85
N ILE A 143 5.33 -15.35 -2.14
CA ILE A 143 4.43 -14.84 -3.19
C ILE A 143 3.15 -15.67 -3.35
N GLN A 144 3.11 -16.90 -2.81
CA GLN A 144 1.95 -17.80 -2.82
C GLN A 144 1.12 -17.68 -1.52
N TYR A 145 1.37 -16.66 -0.70
CA TYR A 145 0.77 -16.53 0.63
C TYR A 145 -0.76 -16.65 0.59
N ILE A 146 -1.43 -15.91 -0.29
CA ILE A 146 -2.89 -15.95 -0.43
C ILE A 146 -3.39 -17.31 -0.93
N ASP A 147 -2.66 -17.95 -1.84
CA ASP A 147 -3.02 -19.28 -2.33
C ASP A 147 -2.96 -20.35 -1.23
N MET A 148 -2.07 -20.17 -0.25
CA MET A 148 -1.91 -21.06 0.90
C MET A 148 -2.88 -20.76 2.04
N HIS A 149 -3.46 -19.54 2.09
CA HIS A 149 -4.34 -19.04 3.14
C HIS A 149 -5.70 -18.64 2.57
N GLN A 150 -6.39 -19.59 1.90
CA GLN A 150 -7.70 -19.33 1.26
C GLN A 150 -8.79 -18.90 2.26
N GLU A 151 -8.65 -19.23 3.53
CA GLU A 151 -9.51 -18.78 4.62
C GLU A 151 -9.53 -17.26 4.79
N LEU A 152 -8.49 -16.57 4.34
CA LEU A 152 -8.43 -15.10 4.33
C LEU A 152 -9.41 -14.47 3.35
N LEU A 153 -9.88 -15.21 2.38
CA LEU A 153 -10.82 -14.70 1.38
C LEU A 153 -12.27 -14.64 1.93
N GLY A 154 -12.57 -15.28 3.03
CA GLY A 154 -13.79 -15.16 3.83
C GLY A 154 -14.94 -16.03 3.37
#